data_68e3a1f6030e5b9352e789e759925abc
#
_entry.id   68e3a1f6030e5b9352e789e759925abc
#
_cell.length_a   1.000
_cell.length_b   1.000
_cell.length_c   1.000
_cell.angle_alpha   90.00
_cell.angle_beta   90.00
_cell.angle_gamma   90.00
#
_symmetry.space_group_name_H-M   'P 1'
#
loop_
_entity.id
_entity.type
_entity.pdbx_description
1 polymer ?
#
loop_
_entity_poly.entity_id
_entity_poly.type
_entity_poly.pdbx_seq_one_letter_code
_entity_poly.pdbx_strand_id
1 'polypeptide(L)'
;MLKILQARLQQYVNHELPEVQAGFRKGRGTRDQIVNIRWIIKKVREFQKNIYFCFIEYAKAFDCVDHNKLWKILKEMGIPDHLTCLLRNLYAGQEATVGTGHGTTDWFQIGKGVRQGCILSTCLFNLYTEYIRRNDGLKEAQAGTKIAGRNISNPRYVAEKAMVPHSSTLAWKIPWMEEPGRLQPMGMHRVGHD
;
A
#
# COMPACT_ATOMS: atom_id res chain seq x y z
N MET A 1 -17.39 0.22 -20.12
CA MET A 1 -16.86 1.54 -19.79
C MET A 1 -15.70 1.47 -18.79
N LEU A 2 -15.85 0.90 -17.60
CA LEU A 2 -14.80 0.84 -16.56
C LEU A 2 -13.49 0.21 -17.01
N LYS A 3 -13.51 -0.88 -17.82
CA LYS A 3 -12.31 -1.52 -18.36
C LYS A 3 -11.50 -0.60 -19.28
N ILE A 4 -12.17 0.29 -20.02
CA ILE A 4 -11.48 1.26 -20.91
C ILE A 4 -10.79 2.32 -20.05
N LEU A 5 -11.46 2.83 -19.02
CA LEU A 5 -10.86 3.78 -18.08
C LEU A 5 -9.69 3.15 -17.34
N GLN A 6 -9.84 1.89 -16.90
CA GLN A 6 -8.76 1.15 -16.26
C GLN A 6 -7.55 1.02 -17.21
N ALA A 7 -7.74 0.60 -18.45
CA ALA A 7 -6.65 0.43 -19.41
C ALA A 7 -5.88 1.72 -19.65
N ARG A 8 -6.60 2.85 -19.74
CA ARG A 8 -5.99 4.19 -19.87
C ARG A 8 -5.23 4.59 -18.61
N LEU A 9 -5.84 4.41 -17.43
CA LEU A 9 -5.23 4.75 -16.15
C LEU A 9 -4.00 3.88 -15.87
N GLN A 10 -4.03 2.60 -16.26
CA GLN A 10 -2.96 1.63 -16.04
C GLN A 10 -1.63 2.05 -16.66
N GLN A 11 -1.64 2.80 -17.76
CA GLN A 11 -0.42 3.31 -18.39
C GLN A 11 0.31 4.27 -17.44
N TYR A 12 -0.43 5.18 -16.81
CA TYR A 12 0.11 6.11 -15.82
C TYR A 12 0.53 5.40 -14.54
N VAL A 13 -0.28 4.45 -14.06
CA VAL A 13 0.05 3.62 -12.88
C VAL A 13 1.38 2.90 -13.09
N ASN A 14 1.61 2.33 -14.27
CA ASN A 14 2.84 1.61 -14.57
C ASN A 14 4.07 2.54 -14.63
N HIS A 15 3.88 3.80 -15.04
CA HIS A 15 4.93 4.81 -15.07
C HIS A 15 5.24 5.35 -13.67
N GLU A 16 4.21 5.64 -12.89
CA GLU A 16 4.35 6.29 -11.58
C GLU A 16 4.75 5.33 -10.46
N LEU A 17 4.34 4.07 -10.53
CA LEU A 17 4.68 3.12 -9.48
C LEU A 17 6.09 2.55 -9.66
N PRO A 18 6.92 2.59 -8.62
CA PRO A 18 8.24 1.98 -8.67
C PRO A 18 8.15 0.47 -8.88
N GLU A 19 9.17 -0.11 -9.49
CA GLU A 19 9.20 -1.56 -9.75
C GLU A 19 9.12 -2.41 -8.48
N VAL A 20 9.60 -1.90 -7.38
CA VAL A 20 9.56 -2.59 -6.08
C VAL A 20 8.16 -2.72 -5.50
N GLN A 21 7.20 -1.90 -5.96
CA GLN A 21 5.80 -2.01 -5.56
C GLN A 21 5.14 -3.20 -6.25
N ALA A 22 4.65 -4.17 -5.48
CA ALA A 22 4.06 -5.41 -5.99
C ALA A 22 2.55 -5.53 -5.78
N GLY A 23 1.97 -4.76 -4.84
CA GLY A 23 0.55 -4.84 -4.53
C GLY A 23 -0.34 -4.45 -5.71
N PHE A 24 -1.35 -5.26 -5.99
CA PHE A 24 -2.30 -5.07 -7.09
C PHE A 24 -1.68 -4.91 -8.49
N ARG A 25 -0.49 -5.46 -8.70
CA ARG A 25 0.16 -5.47 -10.03
C ARG A 25 0.07 -6.85 -10.67
N LYS A 26 -0.23 -6.86 -11.97
CA LYS A 26 -0.28 -8.10 -12.76
C LYS A 26 1.09 -8.80 -12.74
N GLY A 27 1.09 -10.09 -12.49
CA GLY A 27 2.30 -10.92 -12.45
C GLY A 27 3.15 -10.77 -11.19
N ARG A 28 2.66 -10.07 -10.16
CA ARG A 28 3.33 -9.91 -8.86
C ARG A 28 2.41 -10.36 -7.74
N GLY A 29 2.72 -11.51 -7.16
CA GLY A 29 1.91 -12.11 -6.10
C GLY A 29 2.52 -11.97 -4.71
N THR A 30 1.70 -12.17 -3.70
CA THR A 30 2.16 -12.24 -2.29
C THR A 30 3.22 -13.31 -2.10
N ARG A 31 3.10 -14.44 -2.80
CA ARG A 31 4.05 -15.55 -2.73
C ARG A 31 5.45 -15.11 -3.17
N ASP A 32 5.55 -14.31 -4.24
CA ASP A 32 6.84 -13.80 -4.75
C ASP A 32 7.48 -12.86 -3.73
N GLN A 33 6.69 -12.03 -3.05
CA GLN A 33 7.19 -11.13 -2.02
C GLN A 33 7.68 -11.89 -0.78
N ILE A 34 7.01 -12.97 -0.40
CA ILE A 34 7.47 -13.85 0.69
C ILE A 34 8.82 -14.48 0.33
N VAL A 35 8.99 -14.96 -0.90
CA VAL A 35 10.25 -15.50 -1.39
C VAL A 35 11.35 -14.43 -1.36
N ASN A 36 11.05 -13.22 -1.83
CA ASN A 36 12.00 -12.10 -1.81
C ASN A 36 12.45 -11.76 -0.38
N ILE A 37 11.52 -11.67 0.57
CA ILE A 37 11.84 -11.39 1.98
C ILE A 37 12.72 -12.53 2.56
N ARG A 38 12.36 -13.79 2.32
CA ARG A 38 13.16 -14.94 2.77
C ARG A 38 14.56 -14.93 2.19
N TRP A 39 14.69 -14.58 0.91
CA TRP A 39 15.99 -14.45 0.25
C TRP A 39 16.81 -13.32 0.88
N ILE A 40 16.23 -12.16 1.13
CA ILE A 40 16.89 -11.03 1.80
C ILE A 40 17.37 -11.45 3.19
N ILE A 41 16.52 -12.09 4.00
CA ILE A 41 16.88 -12.58 5.34
C ILE A 41 18.06 -13.55 5.26
N LYS A 42 18.02 -14.49 4.31
CA LYS A 42 19.12 -15.44 4.11
C LYS A 42 20.43 -14.72 3.78
N LYS A 43 20.39 -13.76 2.83
CA LYS A 43 21.59 -13.00 2.43
C LYS A 43 22.12 -12.13 3.56
N VAL A 44 21.27 -11.48 4.30
CA VAL A 44 21.66 -10.66 5.44
C VAL A 44 22.36 -11.50 6.51
N ARG A 45 21.88 -12.73 6.75
CA ARG A 45 22.53 -13.70 7.65
C ARG A 45 23.90 -14.13 7.13
N GLU A 46 24.03 -14.46 5.85
CA GLU A 46 25.32 -14.85 5.24
C GLU A 46 26.39 -13.75 5.40
N PHE A 47 25.99 -12.49 5.33
CA PHE A 47 26.88 -11.33 5.44
C PHE A 47 26.93 -10.68 6.83
N GLN A 48 26.30 -11.29 7.84
CA GLN A 48 26.23 -10.78 9.22
C GLN A 48 25.83 -9.30 9.31
N LYS A 49 24.82 -8.89 8.53
CA LYS A 49 24.29 -7.52 8.52
C LYS A 49 22.97 -7.45 9.28
N ASN A 50 22.75 -6.33 9.94
CA ASN A 50 21.45 -6.05 10.55
C ASN A 50 20.43 -5.64 9.48
N ILE A 51 19.20 -6.12 9.62
CA ILE A 51 18.07 -5.72 8.80
C ILE A 51 16.90 -5.29 9.68
N TYR A 52 16.16 -4.30 9.22
CA TYR A 52 14.98 -3.78 9.89
C TYR A 52 13.79 -3.92 8.94
N PHE A 53 12.68 -4.44 9.44
CA PHE A 53 11.41 -4.48 8.71
C PHE A 53 10.43 -3.52 9.36
N CYS A 54 9.78 -2.70 8.54
CA CYS A 54 8.69 -1.84 8.96
C CYS A 54 7.40 -2.35 8.31
N PHE A 55 6.42 -2.68 9.11
CA PHE A 55 5.09 -3.09 8.65
C PHE A 55 4.12 -1.96 8.97
N ILE A 56 3.50 -1.39 7.93
CA ILE A 56 2.51 -0.33 8.05
C ILE A 56 1.15 -0.93 7.69
N GLU A 57 0.25 -0.98 8.66
CA GLU A 57 -1.11 -1.45 8.46
C GLU A 57 -2.05 -0.25 8.36
N TYR A 58 -2.74 -0.12 7.24
CA TYR A 58 -3.76 0.91 7.06
C TYR A 58 -5.09 0.42 7.62
N ALA A 59 -5.65 1.17 8.55
CA ALA A 59 -7.03 0.96 8.98
C ALA A 59 -7.97 1.38 7.84
N LYS A 60 -8.84 0.47 7.37
CA LYS A 60 -9.85 0.76 6.33
C LYS A 60 -9.25 1.46 5.10
N ALA A 61 -8.18 0.89 4.56
CA ALA A 61 -7.34 1.49 3.51
C ALA A 61 -8.14 2.13 2.36
N PHE A 62 -9.07 1.40 1.77
CA PHE A 62 -9.89 1.89 0.65
C PHE A 62 -10.93 2.92 1.10
N ASP A 63 -11.49 2.78 2.29
CA ASP A 63 -12.54 3.67 2.80
C ASP A 63 -11.97 5.03 3.25
N CYS A 64 -10.66 5.12 3.51
CA CYS A 64 -10.00 6.33 3.98
C CYS A 64 -9.49 7.26 2.87
N VAL A 65 -9.63 6.88 1.60
CA VAL A 65 -9.18 7.70 0.47
C VAL A 65 -10.05 8.96 0.36
N ASP A 66 -9.46 10.12 0.64
CA ASP A 66 -10.13 11.40 0.48
C ASP A 66 -10.25 11.77 -1.00
N HIS A 67 -11.48 12.02 -1.49
CA HIS A 67 -11.72 12.30 -2.89
C HIS A 67 -11.05 13.59 -3.36
N ASN A 68 -11.09 14.67 -2.55
CA ASN A 68 -10.49 15.95 -2.94
C ASN A 68 -8.97 15.84 -3.05
N LYS A 69 -8.34 15.13 -2.09
CA LYS A 69 -6.92 14.84 -2.15
C LYS A 69 -6.60 13.95 -3.35
N LEU A 70 -7.42 12.91 -3.61
CA LEU A 70 -7.22 12.01 -4.73
C LEU A 70 -7.16 12.76 -6.07
N TRP A 71 -8.13 13.66 -6.33
CA TRP A 71 -8.15 14.43 -7.59
C TRP A 71 -6.95 15.35 -7.73
N LYS A 72 -6.50 15.96 -6.64
CA LYS A 72 -5.28 16.77 -6.62
C LYS A 72 -4.05 15.90 -6.91
N ILE A 73 -3.93 14.76 -6.27
CA ILE A 73 -2.85 13.80 -6.47
C ILE A 73 -2.77 13.34 -7.93
N LEU A 74 -3.89 12.95 -8.53
CA LEU A 74 -3.92 12.51 -9.93
C LEU A 74 -3.40 13.59 -10.88
N LYS A 75 -3.78 14.85 -10.62
CA LYS A 75 -3.30 16.00 -11.40
C LYS A 75 -1.80 16.23 -11.22
N GLU A 76 -1.30 16.20 -9.99
CA GLU A 76 0.12 16.38 -9.67
C GLU A 76 1.00 15.23 -10.22
N MET A 77 0.45 14.03 -10.35
CA MET A 77 1.09 12.88 -10.99
C MET A 77 0.96 12.90 -12.53
N GLY A 78 0.53 14.00 -13.14
CA GLY A 78 0.48 14.17 -14.58
C GLY A 78 -0.63 13.39 -15.30
N ILE A 79 -1.65 12.94 -14.58
CA ILE A 79 -2.81 12.29 -15.20
C ILE A 79 -3.66 13.35 -15.90
N PRO A 80 -4.00 13.17 -17.18
CA PRO A 80 -4.71 14.19 -17.96
C PRO A 80 -6.02 14.61 -17.33
N ASP A 81 -6.33 15.91 -17.42
CA ASP A 81 -7.53 16.50 -16.81
C ASP A 81 -8.83 15.84 -17.29
N HIS A 82 -8.90 15.46 -18.57
CA HIS A 82 -10.11 14.79 -19.10
C HIS A 82 -10.33 13.41 -18.44
N LEU A 83 -9.27 12.67 -18.13
CA LEU A 83 -9.36 11.36 -17.46
C LEU A 83 -9.73 11.55 -15.98
N THR A 84 -9.10 12.52 -15.32
CA THR A 84 -9.41 12.88 -13.93
C THR A 84 -10.86 13.37 -13.80
N CYS A 85 -11.35 14.16 -14.75
CA CYS A 85 -12.74 14.60 -14.78
C CYS A 85 -13.72 13.44 -14.91
N LEU A 86 -13.45 12.48 -15.80
CA LEU A 86 -14.29 11.28 -15.94
C LEU A 86 -14.33 10.46 -14.66
N LEU A 87 -13.17 10.28 -14.01
CA LEU A 87 -13.07 9.58 -12.73
C LEU A 87 -13.85 10.32 -11.63
N ARG A 88 -13.68 11.64 -11.56
CA ARG A 88 -14.40 12.49 -10.60
C ARG A 88 -15.91 12.39 -10.78
N ASN A 89 -16.42 12.44 -12.01
CA ASN A 89 -17.83 12.29 -12.31
C ASN A 89 -18.37 10.90 -11.94
N LEU A 90 -17.54 9.86 -12.04
CA LEU A 90 -17.91 8.51 -11.62
C LEU A 90 -18.12 8.42 -10.10
N TYR A 91 -17.41 9.23 -9.31
CA TYR A 91 -17.52 9.26 -7.85
C TYR A 91 -18.46 10.37 -7.33
N ALA A 92 -18.87 11.30 -8.19
CA ALA A 92 -19.77 12.38 -7.81
C ALA A 92 -21.19 11.86 -7.54
N GLY A 93 -21.78 12.32 -6.44
CA GLY A 93 -23.15 12.00 -6.08
C GLY A 93 -23.41 10.52 -5.79
N GLN A 94 -22.40 9.76 -5.41
CA GLN A 94 -22.61 8.37 -5.01
C GLN A 94 -23.32 8.30 -3.67
N GLU A 95 -24.36 7.48 -3.61
CA GLU A 95 -25.14 7.22 -2.41
C GLU A 95 -25.09 5.72 -2.08
N ALA A 96 -25.23 5.40 -0.83
CA ALA A 96 -25.33 4.02 -0.35
C ALA A 96 -26.41 3.88 0.71
N THR A 97 -26.88 2.66 0.86
CA THR A 97 -27.72 2.21 1.97
C THR A 97 -27.15 0.90 2.49
N VAL A 98 -27.36 0.62 3.75
CA VAL A 98 -26.88 -0.61 4.41
C VAL A 98 -28.05 -1.48 4.80
N GLY A 99 -28.04 -2.74 4.35
CA GLY A 99 -29.01 -3.74 4.81
C GLY A 99 -28.65 -4.21 6.22
N THR A 100 -29.58 -4.10 7.13
CA THR A 100 -29.47 -4.60 8.51
C THR A 100 -30.48 -5.73 8.73
N GLY A 101 -30.34 -6.51 9.80
CA GLY A 101 -31.32 -7.54 10.17
C GLY A 101 -32.73 -6.99 10.43
N HIS A 102 -32.89 -5.67 10.56
CA HIS A 102 -34.17 -4.98 10.84
C HIS A 102 -34.65 -4.11 9.67
N GLY A 103 -34.00 -4.16 8.50
CA GLY A 103 -34.35 -3.36 7.33
C GLY A 103 -33.13 -2.69 6.70
N THR A 104 -33.36 -1.66 5.90
CA THR A 104 -32.30 -0.86 5.28
C THR A 104 -32.24 0.53 5.93
N THR A 105 -31.02 1.08 5.99
CA THR A 105 -30.83 2.48 6.42
C THR A 105 -31.39 3.45 5.38
N ASP A 106 -31.55 4.71 5.76
CA ASP A 106 -31.73 5.78 4.79
C ASP A 106 -30.53 5.91 3.87
N TRP A 107 -30.74 6.46 2.68
CA TRP A 107 -29.67 6.75 1.74
C TRP A 107 -28.74 7.84 2.29
N PHE A 108 -27.45 7.59 2.22
CA PHE A 108 -26.44 8.56 2.61
C PHE A 108 -25.39 8.74 1.52
N GLN A 109 -24.85 9.94 1.40
CA GLN A 109 -23.84 10.26 0.40
C GLN A 109 -22.47 9.73 0.80
N ILE A 110 -21.74 9.19 -0.19
CA ILE A 110 -20.37 8.72 -0.04
C ILE A 110 -19.42 9.86 -0.42
N GLY A 111 -18.80 10.47 0.61
CA GLY A 111 -17.85 11.58 0.42
C GLY A 111 -16.38 11.18 0.36
N LYS A 112 -16.05 9.92 0.63
CA LYS A 112 -14.69 9.40 0.69
C LYS A 112 -14.65 7.91 0.38
N GLY A 113 -13.45 7.40 0.13
CA GLY A 113 -13.21 5.99 -0.15
C GLY A 113 -13.22 5.64 -1.63
N VAL A 114 -12.60 4.52 -1.96
CA VAL A 114 -12.69 3.90 -3.29
C VAL A 114 -13.43 2.58 -3.17
N ARG A 115 -14.32 2.32 -4.13
CA ARG A 115 -15.24 1.18 -4.07
C ARG A 115 -14.50 -0.16 -4.05
N GLN A 116 -14.67 -0.95 -2.99
CA GLN A 116 -14.16 -2.32 -2.92
C GLN A 116 -14.76 -3.18 -4.04
N GLY A 117 -13.93 -4.03 -4.66
CA GLY A 117 -14.34 -4.84 -5.80
C GLY A 117 -14.41 -4.12 -7.16
N CYS A 118 -14.21 -2.80 -7.21
CA CYS A 118 -14.13 -2.07 -8.47
C CYS A 118 -12.72 -2.18 -9.06
N ILE A 119 -12.65 -2.45 -10.37
CA ILE A 119 -11.37 -2.60 -11.09
C ILE A 119 -10.51 -1.33 -11.11
N LEU A 120 -11.10 -0.15 -10.92
CA LEU A 120 -10.39 1.13 -10.85
C LEU A 120 -9.79 1.40 -9.47
N SER A 121 -10.38 0.86 -8.42
CA SER A 121 -10.03 1.21 -7.05
C SER A 121 -8.60 0.85 -6.69
N THR A 122 -8.10 -0.28 -7.16
CA THR A 122 -6.71 -0.70 -6.96
C THR A 122 -5.71 0.25 -7.62
N CYS A 123 -6.03 0.75 -8.82
CA CYS A 123 -5.20 1.74 -9.52
C CYS A 123 -5.17 3.07 -8.76
N LEU A 124 -6.34 3.56 -8.37
CA LEU A 124 -6.48 4.83 -7.64
C LEU A 124 -5.81 4.77 -6.27
N PHE A 125 -6.00 3.67 -5.55
CA PHE A 125 -5.37 3.44 -4.25
C PHE A 125 -3.84 3.39 -4.36
N ASN A 126 -3.30 2.68 -5.34
CA ASN A 126 -1.87 2.61 -5.57
C ASN A 126 -1.26 3.98 -5.85
N LEU A 127 -1.88 4.80 -6.69
CA LEU A 127 -1.42 6.17 -6.96
C LEU A 127 -1.50 7.04 -5.71
N TYR A 128 -2.62 6.95 -4.97
CA TYR A 128 -2.83 7.71 -3.75
C TYR A 128 -1.77 7.40 -2.69
N THR A 129 -1.52 6.12 -2.42
CA THR A 129 -0.53 5.69 -1.41
C THR A 129 0.89 6.00 -1.83
N GLU A 130 1.22 5.86 -3.13
CA GLU A 130 2.54 6.20 -3.64
C GLU A 130 2.84 7.69 -3.50
N TYR A 131 1.86 8.55 -3.80
CA TYR A 131 2.00 9.98 -3.63
C TYR A 131 2.21 10.37 -2.16
N ILE A 132 1.39 9.84 -1.24
CA ILE A 132 1.54 10.08 0.19
C ILE A 132 2.94 9.69 0.62
N ARG A 133 3.39 8.50 0.26
CA ARG A 133 4.72 8.01 0.62
C ARG A 133 5.85 8.91 0.11
N ARG A 134 5.72 9.48 -1.11
CA ARG A 134 6.73 10.41 -1.66
C ARG A 134 6.81 11.70 -0.87
N ASN A 135 5.69 12.14 -0.30
CA ASN A 135 5.57 13.45 0.35
C ASN A 135 5.67 13.41 1.89
N ASP A 136 5.50 12.24 2.52
CA ASP A 136 5.57 12.09 4.00
C ASP A 136 7.00 12.09 4.56
N GLY A 137 7.98 12.54 3.78
CA GLY A 137 9.37 12.62 4.26
C GLY A 137 10.04 11.25 4.48
N LEU A 138 9.32 10.15 4.25
CA LEU A 138 9.89 8.82 4.11
C LEU A 138 10.66 8.76 2.77
N LYS A 139 11.49 9.81 2.55
CA LYS A 139 12.42 9.83 1.43
C LYS A 139 13.12 8.50 1.47
N GLU A 140 13.25 7.88 0.33
CA GLU A 140 14.24 6.85 0.06
C GLU A 140 15.62 7.45 0.36
N ALA A 141 15.89 7.69 1.63
CA ALA A 141 17.23 7.88 2.08
C ALA A 141 17.92 6.59 1.72
N GLN A 142 18.47 6.50 0.47
CA GLN A 142 19.38 5.45 0.03
C GLN A 142 19.25 4.12 0.81
N ALA A 143 18.01 3.78 1.17
CA ALA A 143 17.64 2.74 2.10
C ALA A 143 17.56 1.39 1.37
N GLY A 144 18.66 1.04 0.76
CA GLY A 144 18.94 -0.31 0.35
C GLY A 144 20.09 -0.84 1.19
N THR A 145 19.98 -2.03 1.70
CA THR A 145 21.12 -2.70 2.33
C THR A 145 22.07 -3.13 1.23
N LYS A 146 23.30 -2.61 1.23
CA LYS A 146 24.35 -3.08 0.32
C LYS A 146 24.85 -4.45 0.79
N ILE A 147 24.59 -5.48 0.01
CA ILE A 147 25.09 -6.83 0.25
C ILE A 147 25.95 -7.22 -0.95
N ALA A 148 27.21 -7.58 -0.70
CA ALA A 148 28.18 -7.93 -1.74
C ALA A 148 28.29 -6.86 -2.86
N GLY A 149 28.30 -5.57 -2.48
CA GLY A 149 28.40 -4.45 -3.42
C GLY A 149 27.12 -4.13 -4.21
N ARG A 150 26.07 -4.92 -4.09
CA ARG A 150 24.77 -4.68 -4.73
C ARG A 150 23.81 -4.04 -3.75
N ASN A 151 23.14 -2.98 -4.22
CA ASN A 151 22.06 -2.38 -3.45
C ASN A 151 20.81 -3.26 -3.56
N ILE A 152 20.33 -3.79 -2.43
CA ILE A 152 19.06 -4.51 -2.36
C ILE A 152 17.99 -3.46 -2.08
N SER A 153 17.24 -3.11 -3.11
CA SER A 153 16.13 -2.19 -2.98
C SER A 153 15.05 -2.76 -2.08
N ASN A 154 14.40 -1.90 -1.32
CA ASN A 154 13.33 -2.27 -0.39
C ASN A 154 12.13 -2.88 -1.14
N PRO A 155 11.81 -4.17 -0.96
CA PRO A 155 10.59 -4.72 -1.52
C PRO A 155 9.37 -4.09 -0.84
N ARG A 156 8.36 -3.75 -1.63
CA ARG A 156 7.13 -3.14 -1.15
C ARG A 156 5.93 -3.96 -1.58
N TYR A 157 5.02 -4.12 -0.67
CA TYR A 157 3.73 -4.73 -0.94
C TYR A 157 2.65 -3.90 -0.25
N VAL A 158 1.82 -3.24 -1.04
CA VAL A 158 0.64 -2.54 -0.55
C VAL A 158 -0.57 -3.35 -0.98
N ALA A 159 -1.32 -3.84 -0.02
CA ALA A 159 -2.58 -4.54 -0.25
C ALA A 159 -3.59 -4.10 0.81
N GLU A 160 -4.85 -4.17 0.46
CA GLU A 160 -5.91 -4.04 1.45
C GLU A 160 -5.95 -5.30 2.30
N LYS A 161 -5.85 -5.14 3.60
CA LYS A 161 -6.17 -6.20 4.55
C LYS A 161 -7.60 -6.00 5.02
N ALA A 162 -8.42 -6.99 4.84
CA ALA A 162 -9.79 -6.97 5.32
C ALA A 162 -9.83 -6.72 6.83
N MET A 163 -10.47 -5.63 7.22
CA MET A 163 -11.00 -5.32 8.53
C MET A 163 -10.13 -5.61 9.76
N VAL A 164 -9.22 -4.67 10.07
CA VAL A 164 -8.75 -4.49 11.46
C VAL A 164 -8.78 -2.99 11.79
N PRO A 165 -9.40 -2.60 12.93
CA PRO A 165 -9.76 -1.20 13.18
C PRO A 165 -8.65 -0.30 13.72
N HIS A 166 -7.38 -0.66 13.61
CA HIS A 166 -6.29 0.16 14.13
C HIS A 166 -5.13 0.28 13.14
N SER A 167 -4.74 1.54 12.87
CA SER A 167 -3.47 1.84 12.23
C SER A 167 -2.35 1.64 13.24
N SER A 168 -1.51 0.65 13.05
CA SER A 168 -0.32 0.44 13.87
C SER A 168 0.90 0.28 12.98
N THR A 169 1.95 1.03 13.30
CA THR A 169 3.27 0.86 12.68
C THR A 169 4.06 -0.11 13.54
N LEU A 170 4.37 -1.27 12.99
CA LEU A 170 5.19 -2.28 13.65
C LEU A 170 6.58 -2.28 13.03
N ALA A 171 7.57 -1.84 13.81
CA ALA A 171 8.97 -1.93 13.45
C ALA A 171 9.60 -3.14 14.13
N TRP A 172 10.22 -4.02 13.34
CA TRP A 172 10.86 -5.22 13.85
C TRP A 172 12.35 -5.16 13.59
N LYS A 173 13.13 -5.28 14.67
CA LYS A 173 14.57 -5.56 14.60
C LYS A 173 14.75 -7.06 14.73
N ILE A 174 15.42 -7.70 13.77
CA ILE A 174 15.85 -9.08 13.89
C ILE A 174 17.30 -9.04 14.41
N PRO A 175 17.51 -9.25 15.73
CA PRO A 175 18.86 -9.37 16.27
C PRO A 175 19.50 -10.65 15.77
N TRP A 176 20.80 -10.62 15.56
CA TRP A 176 21.57 -11.83 15.36
C TRP A 176 21.49 -12.69 16.62
N MET A 177 21.02 -13.91 16.48
CA MET A 177 21.15 -14.89 17.54
C MET A 177 22.57 -15.44 17.52
N GLU A 178 23.30 -15.25 18.58
CA GLU A 178 24.63 -15.83 18.80
C GLU A 178 24.60 -17.34 19.07
N GLU A 179 23.42 -17.95 19.23
CA GLU A 179 23.29 -19.40 19.45
C GLU A 179 22.31 -20.07 18.49
N PRO A 180 22.71 -21.16 17.81
CA PRO A 180 21.81 -22.00 17.08
C PRO A 180 21.00 -22.86 18.05
N GLY A 181 19.72 -22.57 18.28
CA GLY A 181 18.84 -23.50 18.96
C GLY A 181 17.74 -22.94 19.87
N ARG A 182 17.67 -21.65 20.13
CA ARG A 182 16.61 -21.09 20.98
C ARG A 182 15.71 -20.11 20.24
N LEU A 183 14.54 -20.58 19.83
CA LEU A 183 13.43 -19.72 19.44
C LEU A 183 12.94 -18.99 20.71
N GLN A 184 13.40 -17.79 20.93
CA GLN A 184 12.73 -16.90 21.90
C GLN A 184 11.53 -16.23 21.20
N PRO A 185 10.39 -16.08 21.90
CA PRO A 185 9.27 -15.34 21.40
C PRO A 185 9.68 -13.89 21.17
N MET A 186 9.52 -13.41 19.95
CA MET A 186 9.81 -12.03 19.58
C MET A 186 8.85 -11.08 20.31
N GLY A 187 9.41 -10.28 21.23
CA GLY A 187 8.67 -9.24 21.94
C GLY A 187 8.16 -8.17 20.96
N MET A 188 6.87 -7.92 21.00
CA MET A 188 6.25 -6.78 20.30
C MET A 188 6.55 -5.51 21.08
N HIS A 189 7.34 -4.60 20.51
CA HIS A 189 7.37 -3.23 21.00
C HIS A 189 6.30 -2.40 20.31
N ARG A 190 5.29 -2.02 21.07
CA ARG A 190 4.27 -1.07 20.65
C ARG A 190 4.82 0.33 20.90
N VAL A 191 5.05 1.10 19.86
CA VAL A 191 5.33 2.54 19.98
C VAL A 191 3.96 3.22 20.08
N GLY A 192 3.58 3.64 21.29
CA GLY A 192 2.42 4.48 21.52
C GLY A 192 2.75 5.90 21.09
N HIS A 193 1.90 6.53 20.33
CA HIS A 193 1.83 7.98 20.21
C HIS A 193 0.80 8.48 21.22
N ASP A 194 1.29 9.29 22.14
CA ASP A 194 0.47 10.24 22.92
C ASP A 194 0.03 11.39 22.02
#